data_510f4d0bc6f0b36c0532506ffcf72bdc
#
_entry.id   510f4d0bc6f0b36c0532506ffcf72bdc
#
_cell.length_a   1.000
_cell.length_b   1.000
_cell.length_c   1.000
_cell.angle_alpha   90.00
_cell.angle_beta   90.00
_cell.angle_gamma   90.00
#
_symmetry.space_group_name_H-M   'P 1'
#
loop_
_entity.id
_entity.type
_entity.pdbx_description
1 polymer ?
#
loop_
_entity_poly.entity_id
_entity_poly.type
_entity_poly.pdbx_seq_one_letter_code
_entity_poly.pdbx_strand_id
1 'polypeptide(L)'
;RQMCIRDRSKEWSTMIAEELKYIGTLCVEFFIDRNDNLYVNEIAPRVHNSGHLTINAYDISQFENHIRAVCSLNQKKIKKLFNAEMLNIIGNEINYYRQNHKLNDKQFLFDYKKKEIKQNRKMGHLTTLL
;
A
#
# COMPACT_ATOMS: atom_id res chain seq x y z
N ARG A 1 -26.45 -0.44 -16.74
CA ARG A 1 -25.11 0.16 -16.93
C ARG A 1 -24.09 -0.73 -16.24
N GLN A 2 -23.20 -1.34 -17.00
CA GLN A 2 -22.19 -2.22 -16.41
C GLN A 2 -21.29 -1.37 -15.50
N MET A 3 -21.18 -1.75 -14.22
CA MET A 3 -20.36 -1.06 -13.23
C MET A 3 -18.87 -1.24 -13.58
N CYS A 4 -18.06 -0.18 -13.49
CA CYS A 4 -16.65 -0.29 -13.83
C CYS A 4 -15.91 -1.17 -12.81
N ILE A 5 -14.80 -1.77 -13.22
CA ILE A 5 -13.98 -2.67 -12.38
C ILE A 5 -13.62 -2.02 -11.05
N ARG A 6 -13.27 -0.74 -11.08
CA ARG A 6 -12.92 0.03 -9.89
C ARG A 6 -14.08 0.13 -8.88
N ASP A 7 -15.30 0.31 -9.36
CA ASP A 7 -16.45 0.45 -8.47
C ASP A 7 -16.86 -0.91 -7.90
N ARG A 8 -16.80 -1.98 -8.71
CA ARG A 8 -17.00 -3.36 -8.24
C ARG A 8 -15.97 -3.75 -7.17
N SER A 9 -14.68 -3.44 -7.39
CA SER A 9 -13.64 -3.77 -6.40
C SER A 9 -13.84 -3.04 -5.07
N LYS A 10 -14.32 -1.78 -5.10
CA LYS A 10 -14.66 -1.04 -3.88
C LYS A 10 -15.87 -1.65 -3.16
N GLU A 11 -16.93 -1.94 -3.89
CA GLU A 11 -18.14 -2.56 -3.34
C GLU A 11 -17.79 -3.88 -2.66
N TRP A 12 -17.07 -4.78 -3.35
CA TRP A 12 -16.67 -6.08 -2.79
C TRP A 12 -15.76 -5.93 -1.58
N SER A 13 -14.80 -4.99 -1.61
CA SER A 13 -13.94 -4.73 -0.45
C SER A 13 -14.74 -4.22 0.75
N THR A 14 -15.75 -3.39 0.52
CA THR A 14 -16.65 -2.90 1.57
C THR A 14 -17.48 -4.03 2.15
N MET A 15 -18.11 -4.86 1.32
CA MET A 15 -18.88 -6.03 1.76
C MET A 15 -18.02 -6.98 2.61
N ILE A 16 -16.77 -7.27 2.16
CA ILE A 16 -15.83 -8.12 2.92
C ILE A 16 -15.53 -7.51 4.29
N ALA A 17 -15.26 -6.21 4.35
CA ALA A 17 -14.95 -5.53 5.61
C ALA A 17 -16.13 -5.54 6.58
N GLU A 18 -17.35 -5.34 6.09
CA GLU A 18 -18.60 -5.35 6.85
C GLU A 18 -18.92 -6.74 7.40
N GLU A 19 -18.86 -7.79 6.55
CA GLU A 19 -19.09 -9.18 6.96
C GLU A 19 -18.10 -9.64 8.03
N LEU A 20 -16.82 -9.25 7.89
CA LEU A 20 -15.79 -9.53 8.88
C LEU A 20 -15.91 -8.66 10.13
N LYS A 21 -16.77 -7.63 10.14
CA LYS A 21 -16.82 -6.60 11.20
C LYS A 21 -15.44 -6.05 11.53
N TYR A 22 -14.61 -5.88 10.48
CA TYR A 22 -13.20 -5.57 10.63
C TYR A 22 -12.97 -4.10 10.96
N ILE A 23 -12.16 -3.83 11.98
CA ILE A 23 -11.73 -2.49 12.36
C ILE A 23 -10.24 -2.35 12.07
N GLY A 24 -9.88 -1.43 11.19
CA GLY A 24 -8.50 -1.18 10.78
C GLY A 24 -8.31 -1.03 9.28
N THR A 25 -7.08 -1.03 8.84
CA THR A 25 -6.74 -1.03 7.42
C THR A 25 -6.84 -2.44 6.85
N LEU A 26 -7.64 -2.59 5.83
CA LEU A 26 -7.83 -3.83 5.07
C LEU A 26 -7.32 -3.63 3.64
N CYS A 27 -6.58 -4.59 3.13
CA CYS A 27 -6.26 -4.68 1.72
C CYS A 27 -6.95 -5.89 1.10
N VAL A 28 -7.62 -5.69 -0.02
CA VAL A 28 -8.16 -6.77 -0.86
C VAL A 28 -7.48 -6.67 -2.22
N GLU A 29 -6.75 -7.70 -2.60
CA GLU A 29 -6.16 -7.82 -3.93
C GLU A 29 -7.09 -8.60 -4.86
N PHE A 30 -7.14 -8.16 -6.11
CA PHE A 30 -8.00 -8.77 -7.12
C PHE A 30 -7.19 -9.17 -8.35
N PHE A 31 -7.58 -10.29 -8.95
CA PHE A 31 -7.26 -10.60 -10.34
C PHE A 31 -8.39 -10.12 -11.26
N ILE A 32 -8.02 -9.74 -12.46
CA ILE A 32 -8.93 -9.36 -13.53
C ILE A 32 -8.60 -10.25 -14.73
N ASP A 33 -9.59 -10.97 -15.23
CA ASP A 33 -9.42 -11.78 -16.43
C ASP A 33 -9.61 -10.96 -17.72
N ARG A 34 -9.42 -11.60 -18.88
CA ARG A 34 -9.56 -10.95 -20.18
C ARG A 34 -10.99 -10.50 -20.53
N ASN A 35 -11.97 -10.97 -19.77
CA ASN A 35 -13.40 -10.63 -19.93
C ASN A 35 -13.86 -9.61 -18.89
N ASP A 36 -12.93 -8.92 -18.21
CA ASP A 36 -13.19 -7.98 -17.12
C ASP A 36 -13.92 -8.59 -15.90
N ASN A 37 -13.81 -9.91 -15.71
CA ASN A 37 -14.27 -10.52 -14.47
C ASN A 37 -13.27 -10.29 -13.35
N LEU A 38 -13.79 -10.01 -12.15
CA LEU A 38 -13.03 -9.73 -10.96
C LEU A 38 -13.01 -10.95 -10.05
N TYR A 39 -11.85 -11.31 -9.52
CA TYR A 39 -11.67 -12.40 -8.58
C TYR A 39 -10.84 -11.93 -7.39
N VAL A 40 -11.25 -12.27 -6.18
CA VAL A 40 -10.46 -11.98 -4.97
C VAL A 40 -9.24 -12.89 -4.97
N ASN A 41 -8.04 -12.29 -4.87
CA ASN A 41 -6.77 -12.99 -4.78
C ASN A 41 -6.33 -13.16 -3.32
N GLU A 42 -6.22 -12.04 -2.60
CA GLU A 42 -5.75 -12.03 -1.21
C GLU A 42 -6.57 -11.03 -0.39
N ILE A 43 -6.85 -11.41 0.86
CA ILE A 43 -7.41 -10.51 1.86
C ILE A 43 -6.37 -10.36 2.97
N ALA A 44 -5.84 -9.16 3.15
CA ALA A 44 -4.88 -8.85 4.19
C ALA A 44 -5.50 -7.90 5.24
N PRO A 45 -5.95 -8.42 6.40
CA PRO A 45 -6.53 -7.62 7.48
C PRO A 45 -5.41 -6.89 8.28
N ARG A 46 -4.65 -6.07 7.61
CA ARG A 46 -3.50 -5.32 8.13
C ARG A 46 -3.06 -4.27 7.10
N VAL A 47 -2.13 -3.41 7.51
CA VAL A 47 -1.37 -2.59 6.57
C VAL A 47 -0.68 -3.46 5.51
N HIS A 48 -0.64 -2.98 4.27
CA HIS A 48 -0.17 -3.76 3.13
C HIS A 48 0.88 -2.99 2.32
N ASN A 49 1.76 -3.74 1.65
CA ASN A 49 2.84 -3.19 0.84
C ASN A 49 2.34 -2.19 -0.22
N SER A 50 1.24 -2.49 -0.89
CA SER A 50 0.66 -1.60 -1.92
C SER A 50 0.22 -0.24 -1.36
N GLY A 51 -0.02 -0.13 -0.05
CA GLY A 51 -0.38 1.11 0.64
C GLY A 51 0.81 1.89 1.20
N HIS A 52 2.05 1.42 1.08
CA HIS A 52 3.22 2.12 1.67
C HIS A 52 3.47 3.49 1.02
N LEU A 53 3.11 3.67 -0.26
CA LEU A 53 3.20 4.98 -0.91
C LEU A 53 2.38 6.08 -0.19
N THR A 54 1.40 5.70 0.62
CA THR A 54 0.58 6.67 1.38
C THR A 54 1.39 7.44 2.43
N ILE A 55 2.58 6.96 2.82
CA ILE A 55 3.47 7.65 3.76
C ILE A 55 3.85 9.04 3.22
N ASN A 56 4.09 9.15 1.92
CA ASN A 56 4.58 10.39 1.30
C ASN A 56 3.53 11.07 0.40
N ALA A 57 2.55 10.32 -0.12
CA ALA A 57 1.61 10.82 -1.12
C ALA A 57 0.25 11.25 -0.55
N TYR A 58 -0.02 11.02 0.73
CA TYR A 58 -1.28 11.32 1.40
C TYR A 58 -1.05 12.09 2.70
N ASP A 59 -2.06 12.82 3.17
CA ASP A 59 -2.04 13.52 4.45
C ASP A 59 -2.10 12.58 5.67
N ILE A 60 -2.65 11.37 5.47
CA ILE A 60 -2.71 10.30 6.46
C ILE A 60 -2.25 9.01 5.81
N SER A 61 -1.19 8.41 6.37
CA SER A 61 -0.70 7.12 5.89
C SER A 61 -1.64 5.96 6.29
N GLN A 62 -1.52 4.82 5.59
CA GLN A 62 -2.22 3.60 6.00
C GLN A 62 -1.91 3.18 7.44
N PHE A 63 -0.69 3.46 7.93
CA PHE A 63 -0.27 3.14 9.30
C PHE A 63 -0.99 4.02 10.32
N GLU A 64 -1.00 5.32 10.11
CA GLU A 64 -1.73 6.24 10.97
C GLU A 64 -3.23 5.94 10.95
N ASN A 65 -3.80 5.72 9.77
CA ASN A 65 -5.21 5.37 9.64
C ASN A 65 -5.56 4.07 10.40
N HIS A 66 -4.68 3.05 10.32
CA HIS A 66 -4.86 1.80 11.08
C HIS A 66 -4.88 2.06 12.59
N ILE A 67 -3.90 2.80 13.11
CA ILE A 67 -3.83 3.13 14.54
C ILE A 67 -5.05 3.95 14.97
N ARG A 68 -5.48 4.94 14.17
CA ARG A 68 -6.70 5.72 14.46
C ARG A 68 -7.93 4.82 14.58
N ALA A 69 -8.06 3.84 13.68
CA ALA A 69 -9.19 2.92 13.67
C ALA A 69 -9.18 2.01 14.91
N VAL A 70 -8.07 1.31 15.19
CA VAL A 70 -8.00 0.31 16.27
C VAL A 70 -8.00 0.95 17.66
N CYS A 71 -7.54 2.21 17.79
CA CYS A 71 -7.57 2.96 19.03
C CYS A 71 -8.83 3.84 19.17
N SER A 72 -9.81 3.69 18.30
CA SER A 72 -11.06 4.50 18.31
C SER A 72 -10.81 6.01 18.33
N LEU A 73 -9.71 6.46 17.70
CA LEU A 73 -9.41 7.87 17.57
C LEU A 73 -10.29 8.52 16.50
N ASN A 74 -10.39 9.86 16.55
CA ASN A 74 -11.17 10.63 15.58
C ASN A 74 -10.73 10.29 14.14
N GLN A 75 -11.66 9.75 13.34
CA GLN A 75 -11.42 9.47 11.94
C GLN A 75 -11.40 10.77 11.14
N LYS A 76 -10.42 10.91 10.26
CA LYS A 76 -10.28 12.05 9.35
C LYS A 76 -10.52 11.60 7.91
N LYS A 77 -11.06 12.49 7.10
CA LYS A 77 -11.15 12.24 5.65
C LYS A 77 -9.75 12.27 5.05
N ILE A 78 -9.30 11.13 4.56
CA ILE A 78 -7.98 10.97 3.93
C ILE A 78 -7.95 11.72 2.59
N LYS A 79 -6.91 12.53 2.38
CA LYS A 79 -6.70 13.30 1.15
C LYS A 79 -5.41 12.84 0.46
N LYS A 80 -5.51 12.60 -0.84
CA LYS A 80 -4.33 12.42 -1.67
C LYS A 80 -3.71 13.79 -1.93
N LEU A 81 -2.42 13.95 -1.62
CA LEU A 81 -1.66 15.18 -1.82
C LEU A 81 -0.93 15.17 -3.17
N PHE A 82 -0.34 14.01 -3.54
CA PHE A 82 0.46 13.87 -4.74
C PHE A 82 0.11 12.57 -5.48
N ASN A 83 0.32 12.56 -6.79
CA ASN A 83 0.50 11.32 -7.53
C ASN A 83 1.86 10.74 -7.17
N ALA A 84 1.97 9.44 -7.05
CA ALA A 84 3.21 8.78 -6.69
C ALA A 84 3.30 7.40 -7.27
N GLU A 85 4.53 6.96 -7.49
CA GLU A 85 4.89 5.58 -7.81
C GLU A 85 5.74 5.01 -6.68
N MET A 86 5.64 3.70 -6.47
CA MET A 86 6.42 3.01 -5.47
C MET A 86 7.12 1.79 -6.08
N LEU A 87 8.44 1.78 -5.96
CA LEU A 87 9.29 0.66 -6.35
C LEU A 87 9.67 -0.16 -5.11
N ASN A 88 9.39 -1.46 -5.12
CA ASN A 88 9.92 -2.37 -4.11
C ASN A 88 11.40 -2.66 -4.39
N ILE A 89 12.23 -2.50 -3.37
CA ILE A 89 13.66 -2.82 -3.44
C ILE A 89 13.85 -4.25 -2.93
N ILE A 90 14.36 -5.14 -3.79
CA ILE A 90 14.41 -6.57 -3.54
C ILE A 90 15.85 -7.05 -3.40
N GLY A 91 16.12 -7.88 -2.39
CA GLY A 91 17.39 -8.52 -2.19
C GLY A 91 18.58 -7.54 -2.18
N ASN A 92 19.59 -7.85 -2.99
CA ASN A 92 20.86 -7.08 -3.02
C ASN A 92 20.73 -5.66 -3.58
N GLU A 93 19.63 -5.31 -4.24
CA GLU A 93 19.38 -3.94 -4.74
C GLU A 93 19.45 -2.90 -3.62
N ILE A 94 19.12 -3.29 -2.37
CA ILE A 94 19.18 -2.38 -1.22
C ILE A 94 20.58 -1.81 -0.98
N ASN A 95 21.63 -2.56 -1.33
CA ASN A 95 23.01 -2.11 -1.13
C ASN A 95 23.36 -0.90 -1.99
N TYR A 96 22.82 -0.81 -3.21
CA TYR A 96 22.97 0.37 -4.07
C TYR A 96 22.45 1.63 -3.37
N TYR A 97 21.27 1.54 -2.78
CA TYR A 97 20.65 2.68 -2.07
C TYR A 97 21.35 3.00 -0.74
N ARG A 98 21.89 2.01 -0.06
CA ARG A 98 22.62 2.20 1.21
C ARG A 98 23.97 2.87 1.03
N GLN A 99 24.65 2.62 -0.10
CA GLN A 99 26.05 3.02 -0.28
C GLN A 99 26.21 4.41 -0.89
N ASN A 100 25.48 4.77 -1.94
CA ASN A 100 25.82 5.97 -2.70
C ASN A 100 24.65 6.65 -3.43
N HIS A 101 23.40 6.24 -3.24
CA HIS A 101 22.34 6.80 -4.04
C HIS A 101 21.91 8.17 -3.54
N LYS A 102 22.12 9.22 -4.35
CA LYS A 102 21.56 10.55 -4.09
C LYS A 102 20.11 10.58 -4.55
N LEU A 103 19.23 10.71 -3.59
CA LEU A 103 17.80 10.94 -3.84
C LEU A 103 17.57 12.41 -4.21
N ASN A 104 16.62 12.68 -5.09
CA ASN A 104 16.12 14.03 -5.32
C ASN A 104 14.99 14.35 -4.33
N ASP A 105 14.54 15.62 -4.32
CA ASP A 105 13.53 16.12 -3.35
C ASP A 105 12.16 15.44 -3.45
N LYS A 106 11.90 14.70 -4.55
CA LYS A 106 10.67 13.95 -4.77
C LYS A 106 10.79 12.46 -4.47
N GLN A 107 11.95 11.98 -4.07
CA GLN A 107 12.24 10.57 -3.84
C GLN A 107 12.45 10.28 -2.36
N PHE A 108 11.75 9.28 -1.86
CA PHE A 108 11.75 8.88 -0.46
C PHE A 108 12.07 7.39 -0.33
N LEU A 109 13.25 7.11 0.21
CA LEU A 109 13.69 5.73 0.48
C LEU A 109 13.24 5.30 1.87
N PHE A 110 12.60 4.14 1.95
CA PHE A 110 12.30 3.47 3.20
C PHE A 110 13.03 2.12 3.28
N ASP A 111 14.16 2.08 3.97
CA ASP A 111 14.92 0.86 4.22
C ASP A 111 14.34 0.12 5.44
N TYR A 112 13.91 -1.13 5.26
CA TYR A 112 13.33 -1.95 6.35
C TYR A 112 14.35 -2.42 7.39
N LYS A 113 15.64 -2.07 7.22
CA LYS A 113 16.75 -2.37 8.16
C LYS A 113 16.89 -3.86 8.49
N LYS A 114 16.45 -4.73 7.58
CA LYS A 114 16.57 -6.17 7.75
C LYS A 114 18.05 -6.58 7.74
N LYS A 115 18.46 -7.36 8.76
CA LYS A 115 19.85 -7.79 8.94
C LYS A 115 20.30 -8.73 7.82
N GLU A 116 19.42 -9.65 7.43
CA GLU A 116 19.71 -10.68 6.43
C GLU A 116 19.11 -10.31 5.08
N ILE A 117 19.94 -10.21 4.05
CA ILE A 117 19.52 -9.96 2.68
C ILE A 117 19.27 -11.31 2.00
N LYS A 118 18.03 -11.57 1.58
CA LYS A 118 17.63 -12.75 0.80
C LYS A 118 17.21 -12.33 -0.59
N GLN A 119 17.55 -13.12 -1.61
CA GLN A 119 17.40 -12.78 -3.03
C GLN A 119 16.03 -12.24 -3.40
N ASN A 120 14.93 -12.84 -2.92
CA ASN A 120 13.56 -12.43 -3.27
C ASN A 120 12.84 -11.67 -2.15
N ARG A 121 13.59 -11.19 -1.16
CA ARG A 121 13.00 -10.51 -0.01
C ARG A 121 12.89 -9.01 -0.27
N LYS A 122 11.70 -8.43 -0.01
CA LYS A 122 11.53 -6.98 0.02
C LYS A 122 12.37 -6.41 1.16
N MET A 123 13.35 -5.58 0.83
CA MET A 123 14.31 -4.98 1.77
C MET A 123 13.99 -3.52 2.09
N GLY A 124 13.20 -2.90 1.23
CA GLY A 124 12.77 -1.52 1.35
C GLY A 124 11.82 -1.16 0.21
N HIS A 125 11.50 0.11 0.12
CA HIS A 125 10.82 0.69 -1.04
C HIS A 125 11.30 2.11 -1.30
N LEU A 126 11.18 2.54 -2.53
CA LEU A 126 11.40 3.91 -2.98
C LEU A 126 10.06 4.47 -3.45
N THR A 127 9.61 5.56 -2.84
CA THR A 127 8.44 6.31 -3.32
C THR A 127 8.92 7.52 -4.09
N THR A 128 8.40 7.73 -5.29
CA THR A 128 8.65 8.91 -6.13
C THR A 128 7.36 9.69 -6.31
N LEU A 129 7.34 10.97 -5.95
CA LEU A 129 6.23 11.89 -6.23
C LEU A 129 6.32 12.37 -7.68
N LEU A 130 5.17 12.35 -8.37
CA LEU A 130 5.04 12.73 -9.80
C LEU A 130 4.64 14.19 -9.97
#